data_ac91e190945b08aa616480682f768d01
#
_entry.id   ac91e190945b08aa616480682f768d01
#
_cell.length_a   1.000
_cell.length_b   1.000
_cell.length_c   1.000
_cell.angle_alpha   90.00
_cell.angle_beta   90.00
_cell.angle_gamma   90.00
#
_symmetry.space_group_name_H-M   'P 1'
#
loop_
_entity.id
_entity.type
_entity.pdbx_description
1 polymer ?
#
loop_
_entity_poly.entity_id
_entity_poly.type
_entity_poly.pdbx_seq_one_letter_code
_entity_poly.pdbx_strand_id
1 'polypeptide(L)'
;MRRSAMYCLLASTMLLVAAPAGAQSATEIVERMLSEYERRAEGIENYTLIQDAMGFETVSYFEKEMLDGRPVFKLQRTSAAGVVVNEPTQGGFDEIYTMGEELGRRATYGEVRRVDDYDTHVLEVTDFTGLGFGQSVTPDADFTPRNGTLFLDVDTYAPRRLEFEGEMTNEEGVHTVTSTVRMGDYREVSGMLVAHQTVVEIAGLGAAIDPETRAQFEQMQAELDALPESQRAMVEQMMAGQLEQFRAMMEGDDAPMTVQMLVREVRVNQGPPN
;
A
#
# COMPACT_ATOMS: atom_id res chain seq x y z
N MET A 1 80.49 -33.77 -18.43
CA MET A 1 79.19 -34.17 -18.97
C MET A 1 78.15 -33.88 -17.91
N ARG A 2 77.46 -32.78 -18.00
CA ARG A 2 76.39 -32.31 -17.04
C ARG A 2 75.10 -32.38 -17.83
N ARG A 3 74.12 -33.15 -17.41
CA ARG A 3 72.74 -33.22 -17.95
C ARG A 3 71.89 -32.39 -17.08
N SER A 4 71.40 -31.29 -17.63
CA SER A 4 70.36 -30.41 -16.99
C SER A 4 69.01 -31.02 -17.27
N ALA A 5 68.30 -31.34 -16.21
CA ALA A 5 66.86 -31.71 -16.28
C ALA A 5 66.04 -30.48 -16.16
N MET A 6 65.23 -30.18 -17.18
CA MET A 6 64.32 -29.05 -17.27
C MET A 6 62.94 -29.58 -16.79
N TYR A 7 62.47 -29.10 -15.62
CA TYR A 7 61.14 -29.36 -15.10
C TYR A 7 60.18 -28.31 -15.68
N CYS A 8 59.26 -28.78 -16.55
CA CYS A 8 58.10 -28.00 -16.95
C CYS A 8 57.04 -28.08 -15.86
N LEU A 9 56.84 -26.97 -15.14
CA LEU A 9 55.70 -26.77 -14.25
C LEU A 9 54.52 -26.39 -15.10
N LEU A 10 53.55 -27.29 -15.28
CA LEU A 10 52.22 -27.02 -15.82
C LEU A 10 51.36 -26.40 -14.70
N ALA A 11 51.23 -25.10 -14.72
CA ALA A 11 50.26 -24.38 -13.89
C ALA A 11 48.87 -24.53 -14.53
N SER A 12 48.05 -25.47 -14.03
CA SER A 12 46.66 -25.58 -14.39
C SER A 12 45.87 -24.44 -13.69
N THR A 13 45.59 -23.38 -14.44
CA THR A 13 44.65 -22.33 -14.02
C THR A 13 43.24 -22.93 -14.13
N MET A 14 42.66 -23.33 -12.98
CA MET A 14 41.23 -23.58 -12.87
C MET A 14 40.52 -22.21 -12.98
N LEU A 15 39.96 -21.93 -14.15
CA LEU A 15 38.92 -20.89 -14.27
C LEU A 15 37.70 -21.45 -13.52
N LEU A 16 37.46 -20.94 -12.30
CA LEU A 16 36.13 -20.96 -11.69
C LEU A 16 35.21 -20.08 -12.55
N VAL A 17 34.47 -20.71 -13.45
CA VAL A 17 33.30 -20.08 -14.05
C VAL A 17 32.30 -19.95 -12.91
N ALA A 18 32.23 -18.76 -12.31
CA ALA A 18 31.11 -18.40 -11.45
C ALA A 18 29.84 -18.53 -12.31
N ALA A 19 29.03 -19.55 -12.02
CA ALA A 19 27.69 -19.62 -12.59
C ALA A 19 27.03 -18.27 -12.32
N PRO A 20 26.38 -17.64 -13.30
CA PRO A 20 25.60 -16.43 -13.03
C PRO A 20 24.63 -16.81 -11.92
N ALA A 21 24.69 -16.13 -10.77
CA ALA A 21 23.65 -16.20 -9.76
C ALA A 21 22.36 -15.94 -10.53
N GLY A 22 21.46 -16.93 -10.61
CA GLY A 22 20.26 -16.84 -11.42
C GLY A 22 19.56 -15.54 -11.08
N ALA A 23 19.36 -14.68 -12.08
CA ALA A 23 18.63 -13.44 -11.88
C ALA A 23 17.27 -13.80 -11.32
N GLN A 24 16.95 -13.34 -10.13
CA GLN A 24 15.64 -13.54 -9.51
C GLN A 24 14.58 -12.94 -10.46
N SER A 25 13.49 -13.64 -10.65
CA SER A 25 12.37 -13.16 -11.45
C SER A 25 11.31 -12.51 -10.57
N ALA A 26 10.49 -11.63 -11.15
CA ALA A 26 9.33 -11.06 -10.47
C ALA A 26 8.42 -12.16 -9.91
N THR A 27 8.19 -13.23 -10.69
CA THR A 27 7.39 -14.37 -10.28
C THR A 27 7.94 -15.03 -9.01
N GLU A 28 9.26 -15.31 -8.95
CA GLU A 28 9.87 -15.92 -7.76
C GLU A 28 9.75 -15.02 -6.52
N ILE A 29 9.91 -13.71 -6.68
CA ILE A 29 9.76 -12.75 -5.56
C ILE A 29 8.32 -12.73 -5.06
N VAL A 30 7.34 -12.67 -5.98
CA VAL A 30 5.92 -12.68 -5.62
C VAL A 30 5.51 -14.01 -4.98
N GLU A 31 5.98 -15.15 -5.50
CA GLU A 31 5.73 -16.46 -4.89
C GLU A 31 6.26 -16.53 -3.44
N ARG A 32 7.43 -15.96 -3.18
CA ARG A 32 7.98 -15.88 -1.82
C ARG A 32 7.16 -14.95 -0.93
N MET A 33 6.75 -13.80 -1.44
CA MET A 33 5.86 -12.87 -0.73
C MET A 33 4.57 -13.59 -0.29
N LEU A 34 3.92 -14.29 -1.21
CA LEU A 34 2.69 -15.04 -0.95
C LEU A 34 2.92 -16.18 0.04
N SER A 35 3.99 -16.95 -0.11
CA SER A 35 4.33 -18.07 0.78
C SER A 35 4.61 -17.57 2.21
N GLU A 36 5.30 -16.45 2.37
CA GLU A 36 5.54 -15.84 3.67
C GLU A 36 4.26 -15.30 4.31
N TYR A 37 3.36 -14.73 3.52
CA TYR A 37 2.04 -14.30 3.99
C TYR A 37 1.20 -15.50 4.46
N GLU A 38 1.11 -16.56 3.66
CA GLU A 38 0.40 -17.80 4.02
C GLU A 38 0.93 -18.40 5.32
N ARG A 39 2.26 -18.49 5.46
CA ARG A 39 2.90 -18.99 6.68
C ARG A 39 2.53 -18.17 7.91
N ARG A 40 2.46 -16.84 7.77
CA ARG A 40 2.08 -15.93 8.85
C ARG A 40 0.58 -15.95 9.15
N ALA A 41 -0.25 -16.30 8.16
CA ALA A 41 -1.70 -16.46 8.31
C ALA A 41 -2.11 -17.82 8.92
N GLU A 42 -1.15 -18.73 9.14
CA GLU A 42 -1.43 -20.04 9.73
C GLU A 42 -1.99 -19.90 11.15
N GLY A 43 -3.12 -20.56 11.42
CA GLY A 43 -3.79 -20.51 12.71
C GLY A 43 -4.52 -19.21 13.03
N ILE A 44 -4.55 -18.25 12.11
CA ILE A 44 -5.31 -17.01 12.23
C ILE A 44 -6.61 -17.12 11.42
N GLU A 45 -7.75 -16.94 12.07
CA GLU A 45 -9.06 -16.98 11.41
C GLU A 45 -9.66 -15.58 11.22
N ASN A 46 -9.30 -14.65 12.12
CA ASN A 46 -9.73 -13.27 12.06
C ASN A 46 -8.77 -12.37 12.82
N TYR A 47 -8.80 -11.08 12.49
CA TYR A 47 -8.16 -10.07 13.29
C TYR A 47 -8.90 -8.73 13.25
N THR A 48 -8.68 -7.90 14.27
CA THR A 48 -9.18 -6.54 14.36
C THR A 48 -8.02 -5.59 14.47
N LEU A 49 -8.00 -4.53 13.63
CA LEU A 49 -7.09 -3.39 13.78
C LEU A 49 -7.83 -2.24 14.45
N ILE A 50 -7.25 -1.70 15.51
CA ILE A 50 -7.66 -0.44 16.11
C ILE A 50 -6.55 0.56 15.80
N GLN A 51 -6.89 1.59 15.03
CA GLN A 51 -5.91 2.53 14.51
C GLN A 51 -6.44 3.97 14.56
N ASP A 52 -5.51 4.91 14.65
CA ASP A 52 -5.80 6.32 14.40
C ASP A 52 -5.59 6.61 12.91
N ALA A 53 -6.60 7.18 12.29
CA ALA A 53 -6.53 7.69 10.94
C ALA A 53 -7.12 9.10 10.92
N MET A 54 -6.36 10.09 10.48
CA MET A 54 -6.82 11.49 10.34
C MET A 54 -7.42 12.07 11.64
N GLY A 55 -6.93 11.63 12.80
CA GLY A 55 -7.42 12.10 14.11
C GLY A 55 -8.64 11.36 14.64
N PHE A 56 -9.13 10.34 13.95
CA PHE A 56 -10.22 9.49 14.41
C PHE A 56 -9.72 8.07 14.70
N GLU A 57 -10.28 7.46 15.74
CA GLU A 57 -10.14 6.03 15.95
C GLU A 57 -11.00 5.28 14.94
N THR A 58 -10.38 4.37 14.22
CA THR A 58 -11.04 3.42 13.33
C THR A 58 -10.84 2.01 13.84
N VAL A 59 -11.88 1.20 13.74
CA VAL A 59 -11.86 -0.22 14.11
C VAL A 59 -12.24 -1.02 12.87
N SER A 60 -11.29 -1.79 12.34
CA SER A 60 -11.46 -2.61 11.14
C SER A 60 -11.36 -4.08 11.48
N TYR A 61 -12.38 -4.86 11.16
CA TYR A 61 -12.46 -6.29 11.40
C TYR A 61 -12.32 -7.08 10.11
N PHE A 62 -11.40 -8.03 10.11
CA PHE A 62 -11.06 -8.86 8.96
C PHE A 62 -11.28 -10.33 9.28
N GLU A 63 -11.83 -11.06 8.31
CA GLU A 63 -11.99 -12.52 8.36
C GLU A 63 -11.19 -13.19 7.25
N LYS A 64 -10.65 -14.36 7.58
CA LYS A 64 -9.98 -15.21 6.62
C LYS A 64 -10.97 -15.80 5.63
N GLU A 65 -10.66 -15.64 4.36
CA GLU A 65 -11.29 -16.36 3.27
C GLU A 65 -10.24 -17.12 2.44
N MET A 66 -10.69 -18.10 1.69
CA MET A 66 -9.81 -18.81 0.74
C MET A 66 -10.09 -18.30 -0.67
N LEU A 67 -9.09 -17.65 -1.27
CA LEU A 67 -9.14 -17.21 -2.66
C LEU A 67 -8.12 -18.04 -3.45
N ASP A 68 -8.59 -18.78 -4.45
CA ASP A 68 -7.76 -19.65 -5.29
C ASP A 68 -6.87 -20.63 -4.47
N GLY A 69 -7.38 -21.10 -3.33
CA GLY A 69 -6.68 -22.01 -2.43
C GLY A 69 -5.70 -21.36 -1.46
N ARG A 70 -5.60 -20.03 -1.46
CA ARG A 70 -4.71 -19.24 -0.57
C ARG A 70 -5.54 -18.47 0.47
N PRO A 71 -5.07 -18.34 1.72
CA PRO A 71 -5.74 -17.52 2.71
C PRO A 71 -5.57 -16.03 2.36
N VAL A 72 -6.66 -15.29 2.42
CA VAL A 72 -6.67 -13.82 2.35
C VAL A 72 -7.59 -13.31 3.46
N PHE A 73 -7.26 -12.15 4.00
CA PHE A 73 -8.12 -11.51 5.00
C PHE A 73 -8.93 -10.41 4.32
N LYS A 74 -10.26 -10.56 4.37
CA LYS A 74 -11.16 -9.57 3.83
C LYS A 74 -11.76 -8.70 4.92
N LEU A 75 -11.82 -7.40 4.67
CA LEU A 75 -12.50 -6.45 5.53
C LEU A 75 -14.01 -6.77 5.55
N GLN A 76 -14.54 -7.11 6.71
CA GLN A 76 -15.95 -7.41 6.91
C GLN A 76 -16.72 -6.25 7.52
N ARG A 77 -16.02 -5.45 8.32
CA ARG A 77 -16.64 -4.35 9.06
C ARG A 77 -15.60 -3.29 9.37
N THR A 78 -15.99 -2.06 9.21
CA THR A 78 -15.22 -0.93 9.74
C THR A 78 -16.13 0.02 10.54
N SER A 79 -15.58 0.65 11.56
CA SER A 79 -16.25 1.74 12.26
C SER A 79 -15.28 2.90 12.43
N ALA A 80 -15.77 4.12 12.23
CA ALA A 80 -15.04 5.35 12.43
C ALA A 80 -15.95 6.36 13.08
N ALA A 81 -15.49 7.06 14.11
CA ALA A 81 -16.25 8.06 14.84
C ALA A 81 -17.67 7.59 15.27
N GLY A 82 -17.85 6.30 15.57
CA GLY A 82 -19.12 5.72 15.98
C GLY A 82 -20.09 5.35 14.84
N VAL A 83 -19.70 5.58 13.58
CA VAL A 83 -20.44 5.13 12.40
C VAL A 83 -19.90 3.76 11.98
N VAL A 84 -20.78 2.80 11.82
CA VAL A 84 -20.43 1.44 11.41
C VAL A 84 -20.82 1.23 9.94
N VAL A 85 -19.84 0.80 9.16
CA VAL A 85 -20.03 0.37 7.77
C VAL A 85 -19.81 -1.13 7.71
N ASN A 86 -20.84 -1.87 7.29
CA ASN A 86 -20.80 -3.35 7.18
C ASN A 86 -20.64 -3.82 5.73
N GLU A 87 -20.35 -2.93 4.81
CA GLU A 87 -20.07 -3.31 3.44
C GLU A 87 -18.61 -3.71 3.33
N PRO A 88 -18.31 -4.87 2.74
CA PRO A 88 -16.95 -5.26 2.44
C PRO A 88 -16.40 -4.26 1.40
N THR A 89 -15.71 -3.24 1.87
CA THR A 89 -14.96 -2.36 0.98
C THR A 89 -13.73 -3.13 0.51
N GLN A 90 -13.61 -3.30 -0.80
CA GLN A 90 -12.32 -3.67 -1.36
C GLN A 90 -11.38 -2.50 -1.05
N GLY A 91 -10.33 -2.75 -0.32
CA GLY A 91 -9.37 -1.71 0.02
C GLY A 91 -8.74 -1.98 1.38
N GLY A 92 -7.57 -2.54 1.36
CA GLY A 92 -6.69 -2.71 2.50
C GLY A 92 -5.31 -3.08 1.97
N PHE A 93 -4.29 -2.98 2.82
CA PHE A 93 -2.92 -3.37 2.41
C PHE A 93 -2.81 -4.86 2.08
N ASP A 94 -3.77 -5.67 2.53
CA ASP A 94 -3.86 -7.10 2.19
C ASP A 94 -4.31 -7.32 0.73
N GLU A 95 -4.83 -6.29 0.04
CA GLU A 95 -5.26 -6.39 -1.36
C GLU A 95 -4.11 -6.81 -2.28
N ILE A 96 -2.87 -6.42 -1.96
CA ILE A 96 -1.69 -6.84 -2.72
C ILE A 96 -1.53 -8.36 -2.75
N TYR A 97 -1.90 -9.04 -1.68
CA TYR A 97 -1.83 -10.50 -1.61
C TYR A 97 -2.97 -11.17 -2.40
N THR A 98 -4.09 -10.45 -2.61
CA THR A 98 -5.20 -10.94 -3.45
C THR A 98 -4.87 -10.93 -4.94
N MET A 99 -3.91 -10.10 -5.37
CA MET A 99 -3.43 -10.09 -6.76
C MET A 99 -2.72 -11.39 -7.13
N GLY A 100 -2.22 -12.11 -6.13
CA GLY A 100 -1.68 -13.45 -6.27
C GLY A 100 -0.59 -13.56 -7.34
N GLU A 101 -0.64 -14.65 -8.08
CA GLU A 101 0.34 -14.94 -9.13
C GLU A 101 0.26 -13.99 -10.32
N GLU A 102 -0.90 -13.30 -10.53
CA GLU A 102 -1.05 -12.36 -11.63
C GLU A 102 -0.07 -11.19 -11.49
N LEU A 103 0.16 -10.71 -10.25
CA LEU A 103 1.19 -9.71 -9.98
C LEU A 103 2.58 -10.18 -10.46
N GLY A 104 2.95 -11.43 -10.16
CA GLY A 104 4.23 -12.00 -10.60
C GLY A 104 4.37 -12.11 -12.12
N ARG A 105 3.24 -12.31 -12.82
CA ARG A 105 3.22 -12.38 -14.31
C ARG A 105 3.29 -10.99 -14.97
N ARG A 106 2.73 -9.96 -14.32
CA ARG A 106 2.65 -8.60 -14.85
C ARG A 106 3.83 -7.71 -14.43
N ALA A 107 4.46 -8.05 -13.32
CA ALA A 107 5.59 -7.29 -12.83
C ALA A 107 6.89 -7.64 -13.55
N THR A 108 7.75 -6.65 -13.66
CA THR A 108 9.15 -6.80 -14.05
C THR A 108 10.01 -6.63 -12.80
N TYR A 109 10.93 -7.55 -12.56
CA TYR A 109 11.91 -7.39 -11.49
C TYR A 109 13.00 -6.40 -11.94
N GLY A 110 13.17 -5.33 -11.18
CA GLY A 110 14.23 -4.35 -11.41
C GLY A 110 15.53 -4.78 -10.75
N GLU A 111 15.67 -4.45 -9.48
CA GLU A 111 16.90 -4.69 -8.71
C GLU A 111 16.58 -4.71 -7.22
N VAL A 112 17.59 -4.98 -6.39
CA VAL A 112 17.52 -4.65 -4.96
C VAL A 112 17.93 -3.18 -4.81
N ARG A 113 17.07 -2.40 -4.14
CA ARG A 113 17.29 -0.98 -3.88
C ARG A 113 17.08 -0.67 -2.41
N ARG A 114 17.92 0.21 -1.86
CA ARG A 114 17.71 0.72 -0.51
C ARG A 114 16.69 1.84 -0.51
N VAL A 115 15.59 1.63 0.21
CA VAL A 115 14.47 2.59 0.33
C VAL A 115 14.08 2.69 1.81
N ASP A 116 13.98 3.91 2.32
CA ASP A 116 13.57 4.17 3.71
C ASP A 116 14.34 3.31 4.75
N ASP A 117 15.68 3.19 4.57
CA ASP A 117 16.59 2.38 5.39
C ASP A 117 16.50 0.85 5.26
N TYR A 118 15.66 0.33 4.37
CA TYR A 118 15.51 -1.10 4.09
C TYR A 118 16.04 -1.46 2.70
N ASP A 119 16.69 -2.62 2.59
CA ASP A 119 16.99 -3.21 1.29
C ASP A 119 15.71 -3.86 0.77
N THR A 120 15.29 -3.50 -0.44
CA THR A 120 14.01 -3.91 -1.00
C THR A 120 14.17 -4.49 -2.40
N HIS A 121 13.43 -5.56 -2.70
CA HIS A 121 13.17 -6.00 -4.05
C HIS A 121 12.23 -4.99 -4.73
N VAL A 122 12.58 -4.55 -5.93
CA VAL A 122 11.77 -3.61 -6.72
C VAL A 122 11.03 -4.37 -7.81
N LEU A 123 9.70 -4.26 -7.80
CA LEU A 123 8.81 -4.82 -8.82
C LEU A 123 8.09 -3.67 -9.52
N GLU A 124 8.27 -3.57 -10.83
CA GLU A 124 7.65 -2.54 -11.67
C GLU A 124 6.47 -3.15 -12.44
N VAL A 125 5.33 -2.48 -12.43
CA VAL A 125 4.09 -2.89 -13.09
C VAL A 125 3.65 -1.79 -14.04
N THR A 126 3.47 -2.12 -15.32
CA THR A 126 2.95 -1.22 -16.36
C THR A 126 1.68 -1.76 -17.02
N ASP A 127 1.32 -3.02 -16.75
CA ASP A 127 0.09 -3.65 -17.19
C ASP A 127 -0.73 -4.08 -15.96
N PHE A 128 -1.79 -3.35 -15.69
CA PHE A 128 -2.68 -3.56 -14.54
C PHE A 128 -3.91 -4.43 -14.87
N THR A 129 -3.97 -5.00 -16.07
CA THR A 129 -5.10 -5.84 -16.48
C THR A 129 -5.25 -7.04 -15.56
N GLY A 130 -6.41 -7.16 -14.91
CA GLY A 130 -6.73 -8.26 -14.00
C GLY A 130 -6.14 -8.15 -12.59
N LEU A 131 -5.43 -7.06 -12.26
CA LEU A 131 -4.89 -6.85 -10.92
C LEU A 131 -5.89 -6.19 -9.95
N GLY A 132 -7.04 -5.74 -10.42
CA GLY A 132 -8.06 -5.11 -9.56
C GLY A 132 -7.73 -3.71 -9.07
N PHE A 133 -6.56 -3.15 -9.42
CA PHE A 133 -6.19 -1.80 -9.07
C PHE A 133 -7.16 -0.77 -9.63
N GLY A 134 -7.49 0.24 -8.85
CA GLY A 134 -8.30 1.38 -9.28
C GLY A 134 -9.79 1.27 -8.97
N GLN A 135 -10.30 0.08 -8.62
CA GLN A 135 -11.70 -0.07 -8.22
C GLN A 135 -11.99 0.48 -6.81
N SER A 136 -10.92 0.70 -6.03
CA SER A 136 -11.03 1.09 -4.61
C SER A 136 -10.80 2.58 -4.34
N VAL A 137 -10.31 3.36 -5.31
CA VAL A 137 -9.89 4.74 -5.04
C VAL A 137 -11.09 5.67 -4.91
N THR A 138 -12.09 5.53 -5.78
CA THR A 138 -13.40 6.18 -5.67
C THR A 138 -14.41 5.37 -6.50
N PRO A 139 -15.60 5.02 -5.98
CA PRO A 139 -16.59 4.24 -6.71
C PRO A 139 -17.07 4.89 -8.02
N ASP A 140 -16.96 6.21 -8.12
CA ASP A 140 -17.52 7.02 -9.21
C ASP A 140 -16.44 7.69 -10.10
N ALA A 141 -15.14 7.48 -9.83
CA ALA A 141 -14.09 8.08 -10.65
C ALA A 141 -13.41 7.06 -11.55
N ASP A 142 -13.34 7.38 -12.84
CA ASP A 142 -12.58 6.61 -13.83
C ASP A 142 -11.07 6.79 -13.62
N PHE A 143 -10.53 6.04 -12.66
CA PHE A 143 -9.08 5.97 -12.45
C PHE A 143 -8.46 4.87 -13.30
N THR A 144 -7.49 5.25 -14.13
CA THR A 144 -6.75 4.31 -14.97
C THR A 144 -5.29 4.29 -14.53
N PRO A 145 -4.81 3.23 -13.84
CA PRO A 145 -3.40 3.10 -13.46
C PRO A 145 -2.52 2.97 -14.71
N ARG A 146 -1.36 3.64 -14.69
CA ARG A 146 -0.36 3.66 -15.77
C ARG A 146 0.94 2.99 -15.38
N ASN A 147 1.44 3.35 -14.21
CA ASN A 147 2.69 2.82 -13.68
C ASN A 147 2.52 2.50 -12.20
N GLY A 148 3.16 1.44 -11.75
CA GLY A 148 3.23 1.07 -10.35
C GLY A 148 4.58 0.50 -10.01
N THR A 149 5.05 0.76 -8.80
CA THR A 149 6.26 0.18 -8.26
C THR A 149 5.99 -0.33 -6.85
N LEU A 150 6.30 -1.59 -6.63
CA LEU A 150 6.19 -2.24 -5.34
C LEU A 150 7.59 -2.52 -4.80
N PHE A 151 7.84 -2.12 -3.56
CA PHE A 151 9.07 -2.35 -2.83
C PHE A 151 8.82 -3.36 -1.71
N LEU A 152 9.41 -4.53 -1.81
CA LEU A 152 9.31 -5.61 -0.84
C LEU A 152 10.62 -5.75 -0.07
N ASP A 153 10.52 -5.81 1.24
CA ASP A 153 11.67 -6.07 2.12
C ASP A 153 12.38 -7.38 1.74
N VAL A 154 13.70 -7.38 1.61
CA VAL A 154 14.44 -8.57 1.13
C VAL A 154 14.41 -9.74 2.11
N ASP A 155 14.25 -9.48 3.42
CA ASP A 155 14.29 -10.49 4.47
C ASP A 155 12.89 -11.03 4.77
N THR A 156 11.90 -10.15 4.82
CA THR A 156 10.55 -10.49 5.26
C THR A 156 9.54 -10.61 4.13
N TYR A 157 9.87 -10.14 2.93
CA TYR A 157 8.96 -10.01 1.78
C TYR A 157 7.70 -9.18 2.07
N ALA A 158 7.70 -8.40 3.15
CA ALA A 158 6.61 -7.49 3.47
C ALA A 158 6.68 -6.25 2.57
N PRO A 159 5.54 -5.70 2.13
CA PRO A 159 5.50 -4.45 1.40
C PRO A 159 6.02 -3.31 2.27
N ARG A 160 7.00 -2.54 1.78
CA ARG A 160 7.53 -1.35 2.44
C ARG A 160 6.98 -0.07 1.82
N ARG A 161 6.83 -0.09 0.51
CA ARG A 161 6.37 1.06 -0.23
C ARG A 161 5.64 0.63 -1.50
N LEU A 162 4.60 1.36 -1.85
CA LEU A 162 3.94 1.30 -3.15
C LEU A 162 3.92 2.69 -3.74
N GLU A 163 4.23 2.78 -5.01
CA GLU A 163 4.11 4.01 -5.79
C GLU A 163 3.20 3.74 -6.97
N PHE A 164 2.25 4.63 -7.21
CA PHE A 164 1.35 4.54 -8.36
C PHE A 164 1.30 5.87 -9.08
N GLU A 165 1.21 5.78 -10.39
CA GLU A 165 0.83 6.87 -11.27
C GLU A 165 -0.34 6.41 -12.13
N GLY A 166 -1.34 7.25 -12.28
CA GLY A 166 -2.50 6.97 -13.09
C GLY A 166 -3.17 8.24 -13.57
N GLU A 167 -4.22 8.06 -14.34
CA GLU A 167 -5.04 9.13 -14.88
C GLU A 167 -6.45 9.05 -14.32
N MET A 168 -6.95 10.18 -13.85
CA MET A 168 -8.37 10.38 -13.52
C MET A 168 -9.02 11.21 -14.60
N THR A 169 -10.18 10.78 -15.05
CA THR A 169 -10.96 11.51 -16.05
C THR A 169 -12.19 12.12 -15.39
N ASN A 170 -12.39 13.43 -15.57
CA ASN A 170 -13.59 14.14 -15.17
C ASN A 170 -14.09 15.02 -16.35
N GLU A 171 -15.11 15.86 -16.12
CA GLU A 171 -15.67 16.75 -17.14
C GLU A 171 -14.67 17.81 -17.64
N GLU A 172 -13.66 18.16 -16.87
CA GLU A 172 -12.63 19.15 -17.21
C GLU A 172 -11.46 18.54 -17.99
N GLY A 173 -11.34 17.21 -18.02
CA GLY A 173 -10.31 16.51 -18.79
C GLY A 173 -9.68 15.32 -18.10
N VAL A 174 -8.44 15.04 -18.50
CA VAL A 174 -7.61 13.96 -17.95
C VAL A 174 -6.53 14.56 -17.06
N HIS A 175 -6.45 14.10 -15.84
CA HIS A 175 -5.54 14.58 -14.80
C HIS A 175 -4.62 13.45 -14.32
N THR A 176 -3.33 13.72 -14.21
CA THR A 176 -2.39 12.77 -13.64
C THR A 176 -2.47 12.80 -12.13
N VAL A 177 -2.65 11.63 -11.53
CA VAL A 177 -2.65 11.43 -10.08
C VAL A 177 -1.52 10.49 -9.72
N THR A 178 -0.75 10.83 -8.70
CA THR A 178 0.29 9.97 -8.13
C THR A 178 -0.03 9.64 -6.68
N SER A 179 0.25 8.41 -6.28
CA SER A 179 0.09 7.96 -4.90
C SER A 179 1.33 7.24 -4.42
N THR A 180 1.75 7.55 -3.21
CA THR A 180 2.81 6.82 -2.50
C THR A 180 2.27 6.32 -1.18
N VAL A 181 2.35 5.00 -0.96
CA VAL A 181 2.01 4.36 0.31
C VAL A 181 3.29 3.85 0.94
N ARG A 182 3.61 4.29 2.15
CA ARG A 182 4.74 3.81 2.94
C ARG A 182 4.24 3.03 4.14
N MET A 183 4.79 1.84 4.37
CA MET A 183 4.45 0.96 5.48
C MET A 183 5.69 0.72 6.34
N GLY A 184 5.59 1.07 7.61
CA GLY A 184 6.69 1.01 8.56
C GLY A 184 6.28 0.45 9.91
N ASP A 185 7.26 0.42 10.84
CA ASP A 185 7.07 -0.08 12.21
C ASP A 185 6.37 -1.45 12.22
N TYR A 186 6.91 -2.39 11.43
CA TYR A 186 6.37 -3.74 11.38
C TYR A 186 6.61 -4.46 12.71
N ARG A 187 5.53 -5.02 13.26
CA ARG A 187 5.56 -5.81 14.50
C ARG A 187 4.88 -7.15 14.29
N GLU A 188 5.43 -8.15 14.92
CA GLU A 188 4.82 -9.48 14.95
C GLU A 188 3.78 -9.57 16.07
N VAL A 189 2.54 -9.92 15.70
CA VAL A 189 1.42 -10.11 16.62
C VAL A 189 0.81 -11.48 16.34
N SER A 190 0.99 -12.43 17.26
CA SER A 190 0.47 -13.80 17.13
C SER A 190 0.92 -14.50 15.85
N GLY A 191 2.13 -14.23 15.36
CA GLY A 191 2.67 -14.78 14.11
C GLY A 191 2.41 -13.92 12.88
N MET A 192 1.44 -13.01 12.93
CA MET A 192 1.14 -12.07 11.84
C MET A 192 2.09 -10.87 11.89
N LEU A 193 2.61 -10.46 10.74
CA LEU A 193 3.45 -9.28 10.60
C LEU A 193 2.58 -8.08 10.18
N VAL A 194 2.41 -7.11 11.07
CA VAL A 194 1.52 -5.95 10.88
C VAL A 194 2.31 -4.67 10.82
N ALA A 195 2.06 -3.85 9.80
CA ALA A 195 2.57 -2.49 9.73
C ALA A 195 1.83 -1.60 10.75
N HIS A 196 2.55 -1.06 11.73
CA HIS A 196 1.95 -0.18 12.74
C HIS A 196 1.91 1.28 12.31
N GLN A 197 2.62 1.63 11.25
CA GLN A 197 2.56 2.95 10.63
C GLN A 197 2.35 2.80 9.14
N THR A 198 1.37 3.52 8.62
CA THR A 198 1.14 3.66 7.19
C THR A 198 0.96 5.13 6.87
N VAL A 199 1.64 5.60 5.84
CA VAL A 199 1.53 6.97 5.33
C VAL A 199 1.16 6.88 3.85
N VAL A 200 0.03 7.48 3.50
CA VAL A 200 -0.44 7.61 2.12
C VAL A 200 -0.31 9.06 1.70
N GLU A 201 0.40 9.30 0.62
CA GLU A 201 0.53 10.61 -0.01
C GLU A 201 -0.09 10.54 -1.40
N ILE A 202 -1.00 11.46 -1.72
CA ILE A 202 -1.67 11.52 -3.02
C ILE A 202 -1.49 12.93 -3.57
N ALA A 203 -0.92 13.06 -4.76
CA ALA A 203 -0.75 14.33 -5.45
C ALA A 203 -1.55 14.36 -6.76
N GLY A 204 -1.93 15.55 -7.20
CA GLY A 204 -2.73 15.77 -8.41
C GLY A 204 -4.25 15.56 -8.21
N LEU A 205 -4.69 15.17 -6.99
CA LEU A 205 -6.10 14.91 -6.74
C LEU A 205 -6.97 16.18 -6.85
N GLY A 206 -6.43 17.34 -6.43
CA GLY A 206 -7.18 18.61 -6.48
C GLY A 206 -7.63 19.01 -7.89
N ALA A 207 -6.80 18.76 -8.90
CA ALA A 207 -7.15 19.01 -10.30
C ALA A 207 -8.19 18.00 -10.84
N ALA A 208 -8.28 16.81 -10.22
CA ALA A 208 -9.19 15.75 -10.63
C ALA A 208 -10.58 15.82 -9.95
N ILE A 209 -10.76 16.73 -8.97
CA ILE A 209 -12.05 16.93 -8.30
C ILE A 209 -13.03 17.58 -9.28
N ASP A 210 -14.18 16.94 -9.44
CA ASP A 210 -15.25 17.46 -10.28
C ASP A 210 -15.86 18.77 -9.73
N PRO A 211 -16.43 19.61 -10.61
CA PRO A 211 -17.02 20.91 -10.20
C PRO A 211 -18.16 20.78 -9.19
N GLU A 212 -18.91 19.69 -9.20
CA GLU A 212 -20.03 19.49 -8.28
C GLU A 212 -19.51 19.22 -6.87
N THR A 213 -18.52 18.35 -6.71
CA THR A 213 -17.83 18.10 -5.43
C THR A 213 -17.19 19.37 -4.90
N ARG A 214 -16.61 20.20 -5.77
CA ARG A 214 -16.05 21.50 -5.40
C ARG A 214 -17.13 22.45 -4.87
N ALA A 215 -18.27 22.54 -5.56
CA ALA A 215 -19.40 23.37 -5.15
C ALA A 215 -20.01 22.89 -3.82
N GLN A 216 -20.10 21.59 -3.60
CA GLN A 216 -20.56 21.02 -2.31
C GLN A 216 -19.63 21.39 -1.15
N PHE A 217 -18.32 21.39 -1.39
CA PHE A 217 -17.34 21.80 -0.39
C PHE A 217 -17.45 23.31 -0.07
N GLU A 218 -17.60 24.16 -1.09
CA GLU A 218 -17.81 25.59 -0.90
C GLU A 218 -19.10 25.87 -0.10
N GLN A 219 -20.18 25.13 -0.39
CA GLN A 219 -21.42 25.22 0.38
C GLN A 219 -21.20 24.80 1.85
N MET A 220 -20.50 23.68 2.07
CA MET A 220 -20.19 23.22 3.43
C MET A 220 -19.36 24.25 4.20
N GLN A 221 -18.38 24.89 3.56
CA GLN A 221 -17.61 25.98 4.17
C GLN A 221 -18.50 27.18 4.52
N ALA A 222 -19.40 27.58 3.61
CA ALA A 222 -20.34 28.68 3.88
C ALA A 222 -21.28 28.34 5.05
N GLU A 223 -21.75 27.11 5.15
CA GLU A 223 -22.56 26.65 6.29
C GLU A 223 -21.77 26.69 7.62
N LEU A 224 -20.49 26.25 7.58
CA LEU A 224 -19.60 26.30 8.73
C LEU A 224 -19.37 27.74 9.20
N ASP A 225 -19.14 28.66 8.26
CA ASP A 225 -18.97 30.10 8.56
C ASP A 225 -20.25 30.78 9.12
N ALA A 226 -21.40 30.22 8.75
CA ALA A 226 -22.70 30.71 9.27
C ALA A 226 -23.00 30.20 10.69
N LEU A 227 -22.26 29.24 11.24
CA LEU A 227 -22.44 28.73 12.59
C LEU A 227 -22.08 29.82 13.64
N PRO A 228 -22.73 29.77 14.82
CA PRO A 228 -22.30 30.56 15.97
C PRO A 228 -20.82 30.27 16.31
N GLU A 229 -20.07 31.31 16.69
CA GLU A 229 -18.63 31.24 16.93
C GLU A 229 -18.19 30.04 17.82
N SER A 230 -18.97 29.76 18.87
CA SER A 230 -18.69 28.63 19.78
C SER A 230 -18.87 27.26 19.13
N GLN A 231 -19.83 27.12 18.20
CA GLN A 231 -20.06 25.86 17.47
C GLN A 231 -19.03 25.70 16.36
N ARG A 232 -18.72 26.80 15.64
CA ARG A 232 -17.67 26.81 14.61
C ARG A 232 -16.32 26.42 15.20
N ALA A 233 -15.91 27.05 16.32
CA ALA A 233 -14.65 26.74 17.00
C ALA A 233 -14.55 25.26 17.42
N MET A 234 -15.68 24.67 17.85
CA MET A 234 -15.72 23.24 18.20
C MET A 234 -15.53 22.34 16.95
N VAL A 235 -16.22 22.65 15.85
CA VAL A 235 -16.08 21.89 14.58
C VAL A 235 -14.68 22.06 13.99
N GLU A 236 -14.17 23.30 13.95
CA GLU A 236 -12.83 23.60 13.49
C GLU A 236 -11.76 22.88 14.33
N GLN A 237 -11.89 22.85 15.65
CA GLN A 237 -10.97 22.12 16.52
C GLN A 237 -11.01 20.61 16.27
N MET A 238 -12.20 20.08 16.00
CA MET A 238 -12.39 18.63 15.76
C MET A 238 -11.91 18.19 14.38
N MET A 239 -12.01 19.08 13.38
CA MET A 239 -11.72 18.79 11.97
C MET A 239 -10.55 19.62 11.39
N ALA A 240 -9.77 20.32 12.22
CA ALA A 240 -8.76 21.28 11.77
C ALA A 240 -7.83 20.72 10.70
N GLY A 241 -7.26 19.54 10.94
CA GLY A 241 -6.33 18.90 10.00
C GLY A 241 -6.99 18.51 8.67
N GLN A 242 -8.24 18.06 8.72
CA GLN A 242 -8.99 17.65 7.52
C GLN A 242 -9.40 18.87 6.69
N LEU A 243 -9.91 19.91 7.33
CA LEU A 243 -10.31 21.15 6.65
C LEU A 243 -9.11 21.82 5.99
N GLU A 244 -7.94 21.81 6.63
CA GLU A 244 -6.71 22.35 6.06
C GLU A 244 -6.25 21.55 4.84
N GLN A 245 -6.26 20.21 4.91
CA GLN A 245 -5.94 19.34 3.78
C GLN A 245 -6.93 19.52 2.62
N PHE A 246 -8.23 19.58 2.92
CA PHE A 246 -9.25 19.82 1.90
C PHE A 246 -9.09 21.20 1.24
N ARG A 247 -8.77 22.23 2.02
CA ARG A 247 -8.50 23.58 1.46
C ARG A 247 -7.29 23.55 0.52
N ALA A 248 -6.18 22.98 0.98
CA ALA A 248 -4.98 22.87 0.15
C ALA A 248 -5.27 22.13 -1.17
N MET A 249 -6.07 21.08 -1.10
CA MET A 249 -6.48 20.30 -2.27
C MET A 249 -7.40 21.12 -3.21
N MET A 250 -8.32 21.94 -2.66
CA MET A 250 -9.27 22.77 -3.46
C MET A 250 -8.63 24.01 -4.06
N GLU A 251 -7.63 24.59 -3.39
CA GLU A 251 -6.91 25.75 -3.88
C GLU A 251 -5.98 25.43 -5.06
N GLY A 252 -5.91 24.15 -5.47
CA GLY A 252 -5.11 23.71 -6.61
C GLY A 252 -3.61 23.72 -6.32
N ASP A 253 -3.23 23.79 -5.04
CA ASP A 253 -1.84 23.62 -4.64
C ASP A 253 -1.43 22.17 -4.98
N ASP A 254 -0.29 22.01 -5.67
CA ASP A 254 0.30 20.68 -5.97
C ASP A 254 0.77 19.94 -4.71
N ALA A 255 0.41 20.46 -3.53
CA ALA A 255 0.74 19.85 -2.26
C ALA A 255 0.04 18.48 -2.12
N PRO A 256 0.78 17.40 -1.87
CA PRO A 256 0.18 16.09 -1.71
C PRO A 256 -0.72 16.06 -0.47
N MET A 257 -1.90 15.48 -0.63
CA MET A 257 -2.72 15.08 0.51
C MET A 257 -2.01 13.96 1.25
N THR A 258 -1.81 14.11 2.55
CA THR A 258 -1.13 13.10 3.37
C THR A 258 -2.08 12.53 4.41
N VAL A 259 -2.26 11.21 4.38
CA VAL A 259 -3.02 10.47 5.37
C VAL A 259 -2.07 9.58 6.16
N GLN A 260 -2.04 9.75 7.47
CA GLN A 260 -1.28 8.89 8.35
C GLN A 260 -2.22 7.97 9.14
N MET A 261 -1.90 6.69 9.16
CA MET A 261 -2.59 5.68 9.96
C MET A 261 -1.60 5.07 10.95
N LEU A 262 -1.98 5.03 12.23
CA LEU A 262 -1.16 4.48 13.31
C LEU A 262 -1.95 3.38 14.02
N VAL A 263 -1.49 2.14 13.91
CA VAL A 263 -2.11 1.00 14.60
C VAL A 263 -1.76 1.05 16.08
N ARG A 264 -2.79 1.13 16.92
CA ARG A 264 -2.67 1.13 18.38
C ARG A 264 -2.75 -0.27 18.96
N GLU A 265 -3.64 -1.09 18.44
CA GLU A 265 -3.90 -2.42 18.93
C GLU A 265 -4.27 -3.37 17.77
N VAL A 266 -3.81 -4.62 17.89
CA VAL A 266 -4.19 -5.71 17.01
C VAL A 266 -4.75 -6.85 17.85
N ARG A 267 -5.98 -7.28 17.57
CA ARG A 267 -6.63 -8.41 18.24
C ARG A 267 -6.75 -9.56 17.25
N VAL A 268 -6.16 -10.69 17.58
CA VAL A 268 -6.15 -11.87 16.70
C VAL A 268 -7.06 -12.94 17.30
N ASN A 269 -7.91 -13.55 16.46
CA ASN A 269 -8.83 -14.65 16.82
C ASN A 269 -9.81 -14.33 17.97
N GLN A 270 -10.23 -13.06 18.08
CA GLN A 270 -11.18 -12.64 19.13
C GLN A 270 -12.61 -12.45 18.61
N GLY A 271 -12.83 -12.66 17.30
CA GLY A 271 -14.11 -12.42 16.65
C GLY A 271 -14.41 -10.94 16.43
N PRO A 272 -15.62 -10.63 15.90
CA PRO A 272 -15.98 -9.25 15.59
C PRO A 272 -16.10 -8.40 16.85
N PRO A 273 -15.69 -7.14 16.80
CA PRO A 273 -15.88 -6.19 17.89
C PRO A 273 -17.38 -5.94 18.12
N ASN A 274 -17.74 -5.75 19.40
CA ASN A 274 -19.13 -5.47 19.82
C ASN A 274 -19.61 -4.11 19.32
#